data_cc0bd489c4ad1261002423013d9760fb
#
_entry.id   cc0bd489c4ad1261002423013d9760fb
#
_cell.length_a   1.000
_cell.length_b   1.000
_cell.length_c   1.000
_cell.angle_alpha   90.00
_cell.angle_beta   90.00
_cell.angle_gamma   90.00
#
_symmetry.space_group_name_H-M   'P 1'
#
loop_
_entity.id
_entity.type
_entity.pdbx_description
1 polymer ?
#
loop_
_entity_poly.entity_id
_entity_poly.type
_entity_poly.pdbx_seq_one_letter_code
_entity_poly.pdbx_strand_id
1 'polypeptide(L)'
;YKVLRPGEPPTLEVADEVFKNLYFSKERYNLSDVGRVKLNAKLDLKTPDTTRVLTREDIVEIIKFMLNLRDGKGDVDDIDHLGNRRVRSVGELVENQFRIGLLRMERTIKEKMSTLLEIESAMPQDLINAKPITTSFKDFFGTSQLSQFMDQTNPLSEITHKRRVSAL
;
A
#
# COMPACT_ATOMS: atom_id res chain seq x y z
N TYR A 1 -16.01 12.17 -8.97
CA TYR A 1 -16.29 10.93 -9.68
C TYR A 1 -15.98 11.03 -11.18
N LYS A 2 -16.50 12.04 -11.88
CA LYS A 2 -16.24 12.25 -13.34
C LYS A 2 -14.75 12.31 -13.70
N VAL A 3 -13.92 12.82 -12.80
CA VAL A 3 -12.45 12.89 -12.99
C VAL A 3 -11.80 11.53 -12.78
N LEU A 4 -12.28 10.75 -11.80
CA LEU A 4 -11.71 9.44 -11.46
C LEU A 4 -12.10 8.34 -12.45
N ARG A 5 -13.32 8.41 -12.99
CA ARG A 5 -13.87 7.43 -13.96
C ARG A 5 -14.58 8.14 -15.11
N PRO A 6 -13.83 8.67 -16.08
CA PRO A 6 -14.41 9.27 -17.26
C PRO A 6 -15.12 8.22 -18.11
N GLY A 7 -16.38 8.50 -18.51
CA GLY A 7 -17.17 7.59 -19.35
C GLY A 7 -18.23 6.74 -18.64
N GLU A 8 -18.18 6.64 -17.31
CA GLU A 8 -19.26 6.00 -16.54
C GLU A 8 -20.36 7.01 -16.14
N PRO A 9 -21.64 6.60 -16.11
CA PRO A 9 -22.73 7.47 -15.69
C PRO A 9 -22.54 7.89 -14.22
N PRO A 10 -22.55 9.18 -13.89
CA PRO A 10 -22.32 9.69 -12.54
C PRO A 10 -23.59 9.56 -11.69
N THR A 11 -23.94 8.37 -11.27
CA THR A 11 -25.03 8.16 -10.32
C THR A 11 -24.51 8.35 -8.88
N LEU A 12 -25.41 8.78 -7.99
CA LEU A 12 -25.06 9.00 -6.58
C LEU A 12 -24.60 7.70 -5.90
N GLU A 13 -25.25 6.59 -6.22
CA GLU A 13 -24.96 5.27 -5.67
C GLU A 13 -23.54 4.79 -6.02
N VAL A 14 -23.19 4.90 -7.30
CA VAL A 14 -21.84 4.50 -7.78
C VAL A 14 -20.76 5.43 -7.21
N ALA A 15 -21.04 6.71 -7.06
CA ALA A 15 -20.11 7.65 -6.43
C ALA A 15 -19.88 7.31 -4.94
N ASP A 16 -20.96 7.00 -4.21
CA ASP A 16 -20.90 6.62 -2.79
C ASP A 16 -20.11 5.31 -2.59
N GLU A 17 -20.32 4.33 -3.46
CA GLU A 17 -19.56 3.08 -3.45
C GLU A 17 -18.06 3.32 -3.69
N VAL A 18 -17.70 4.16 -4.68
CA VAL A 18 -16.29 4.50 -4.94
C VAL A 18 -15.66 5.17 -3.73
N PHE A 19 -16.34 6.13 -3.08
CA PHE A 19 -15.83 6.76 -1.87
C PHE A 19 -15.71 5.80 -0.69
N LYS A 20 -16.71 4.94 -0.48
CA LYS A 20 -16.65 3.90 0.56
C LYS A 20 -15.45 2.96 0.33
N ASN A 21 -15.23 2.53 -0.91
CA ASN A 21 -14.14 1.64 -1.24
C ASN A 21 -12.76 2.31 -1.13
N LEU A 22 -12.67 3.64 -1.31
CA LEU A 22 -11.40 4.35 -1.31
C LEU A 22 -10.76 4.42 0.08
N TYR A 23 -11.56 4.69 1.14
CA TYR A 23 -11.07 4.99 2.48
C TYR A 23 -11.55 4.02 3.57
N PHE A 24 -12.69 3.37 3.37
CA PHE A 24 -13.36 2.57 4.39
C PHE A 24 -13.32 1.06 4.12
N SER A 25 -12.83 0.65 2.94
CA SER A 25 -12.69 -0.77 2.59
C SER A 25 -11.33 -1.32 3.06
N LYS A 26 -11.36 -2.44 3.79
CA LYS A 26 -10.16 -3.16 4.23
C LYS A 26 -9.32 -3.71 3.06
N GLU A 27 -9.93 -3.89 1.90
CA GLU A 27 -9.26 -4.41 0.70
C GLU A 27 -8.38 -3.36 0.01
N ARG A 28 -8.75 -2.09 0.14
CA ARG A 28 -8.10 -0.99 -0.59
C ARG A 28 -7.30 -0.04 0.30
N TYR A 29 -7.68 0.07 1.56
CA TYR A 29 -7.05 0.98 2.51
C TYR A 29 -6.58 0.24 3.76
N ASN A 30 -5.33 0.42 4.11
CA ASN A 30 -4.75 -0.14 5.33
C ASN A 30 -3.80 0.88 5.97
N LEU A 31 -4.25 1.45 7.08
CA LEU A 31 -3.47 2.41 7.85
C LEU A 31 -2.29 1.77 8.60
N SER A 32 -2.28 0.44 8.73
CA SER A 32 -1.45 -0.37 9.61
C SER A 32 -1.70 -0.11 11.11
N ASP A 33 -1.19 -0.98 11.96
CA ASP A 33 -1.34 -0.83 13.42
C ASP A 33 -0.58 0.40 13.91
N VAL A 34 0.64 0.61 13.42
CA VAL A 34 1.48 1.76 13.76
C VAL A 34 0.83 3.08 13.33
N GLY A 35 0.26 3.12 12.11
CA GLY A 35 -0.45 4.29 11.62
C GLY A 35 -1.67 4.63 12.46
N ARG A 36 -2.45 3.62 12.88
CA ARG A 36 -3.62 3.82 13.75
C ARG A 36 -3.21 4.37 15.12
N VAL A 37 -2.23 3.76 15.77
CA VAL A 37 -1.73 4.22 17.07
C VAL A 37 -1.23 5.67 17.00
N LYS A 38 -0.47 6.01 15.97
CA LYS A 38 0.02 7.39 15.76
C LYS A 38 -1.10 8.38 15.50
N LEU A 39 -2.09 8.02 14.69
CA LEU A 39 -3.25 8.87 14.42
C LEU A 39 -4.07 9.11 15.68
N ASN A 40 -4.33 8.05 16.47
CA ASN A 40 -5.03 8.15 17.73
C ASN A 40 -4.29 9.06 18.73
N ALA A 41 -2.96 8.88 18.86
CA ALA A 41 -2.14 9.71 19.76
C ALA A 41 -2.07 11.19 19.34
N LYS A 42 -2.02 11.46 18.02
CA LYS A 42 -1.91 12.84 17.51
C LYS A 42 -3.21 13.62 17.62
N LEU A 43 -4.34 12.95 17.43
CA LEU A 43 -5.67 13.57 17.38
C LEU A 43 -6.52 13.28 18.64
N ASP A 44 -5.94 12.63 19.65
CA ASP A 44 -6.62 12.19 20.88
C ASP A 44 -7.92 11.38 20.61
N LEU A 45 -7.81 10.44 19.64
CA LEU A 45 -8.93 9.59 19.24
C LEU A 45 -9.02 8.36 20.13
N LYS A 46 -10.27 7.92 20.36
CA LYS A 46 -10.58 6.70 21.14
C LYS A 46 -10.89 5.49 20.25
N THR A 47 -10.60 5.58 18.96
CA THR A 47 -10.84 4.49 18.02
C THR A 47 -9.95 3.28 18.36
N PRO A 48 -10.49 2.05 18.35
CA PRO A 48 -9.70 0.85 18.65
C PRO A 48 -8.49 0.70 17.72
N ASP A 49 -7.33 0.34 18.26
CA ASP A 49 -6.08 0.17 17.50
C ASP A 49 -6.15 -0.94 16.44
N THR A 50 -7.12 -1.85 16.59
CA THR A 50 -7.39 -2.91 15.60
C THR A 50 -8.10 -2.40 14.33
N THR A 51 -8.60 -1.16 14.33
CA THR A 51 -9.30 -0.56 13.20
C THR A 51 -8.29 0.00 12.20
N ARG A 52 -8.03 -0.73 11.11
CA ARG A 52 -7.03 -0.39 10.09
C ARG A 52 -7.55 0.48 8.94
N VAL A 53 -8.82 0.81 8.94
CA VAL A 53 -9.46 1.69 7.96
C VAL A 53 -9.81 3.03 8.61
N LEU A 54 -9.96 4.08 7.81
CA LEU A 54 -10.44 5.35 8.33
C LEU A 54 -11.90 5.27 8.74
N THR A 55 -12.27 6.03 9.75
CA THR A 55 -13.66 6.27 10.15
C THR A 55 -14.08 7.68 9.74
N ARG A 56 -15.38 7.95 9.75
CA ARG A 56 -15.89 9.31 9.47
C ARG A 56 -15.42 10.31 10.53
N GLU A 57 -15.31 9.86 11.77
CA GLU A 57 -14.82 10.66 12.90
C GLU A 57 -13.36 11.02 12.71
N ASP A 58 -12.51 10.08 12.27
CA ASP A 58 -11.11 10.34 11.95
C ASP A 58 -10.97 11.48 10.93
N ILE A 59 -11.77 11.46 9.86
CA ILE A 59 -11.72 12.48 8.81
C ILE A 59 -12.09 13.86 9.36
N VAL A 60 -13.12 13.94 10.19
CA VAL A 60 -13.56 15.20 10.81
C VAL A 60 -12.47 15.76 11.72
N GLU A 61 -11.87 14.93 12.55
CA GLU A 61 -10.79 15.37 13.45
C GLU A 61 -9.50 15.75 12.71
N ILE A 62 -9.16 15.04 11.63
CA ILE A 62 -8.05 15.42 10.74
C ILE A 62 -8.29 16.82 10.16
N ILE A 63 -9.49 17.09 9.65
CA ILE A 63 -9.83 18.41 9.08
C ILE A 63 -9.75 19.50 10.15
N LYS A 64 -10.30 19.26 11.35
CA LYS A 64 -10.19 20.21 12.47
C LYS A 64 -8.73 20.50 12.82
N PHE A 65 -7.91 19.46 12.91
CA PHE A 65 -6.48 19.60 13.19
C PHE A 65 -5.77 20.43 12.12
N MET A 66 -6.05 20.18 10.85
CA MET A 66 -5.50 20.97 9.73
C MET A 66 -5.91 22.44 9.80
N LEU A 67 -7.16 22.73 10.14
CA LEU A 67 -7.65 24.10 10.31
C LEU A 67 -6.96 24.79 11.50
N ASN A 68 -6.76 24.09 12.60
CA ASN A 68 -6.02 24.62 13.75
C ASN A 68 -4.56 24.95 13.40
N LEU A 69 -3.87 24.07 12.66
CA LEU A 69 -2.51 24.35 12.18
C LEU A 69 -2.46 25.58 11.27
N ARG A 70 -3.43 25.72 10.36
CA ARG A 70 -3.55 26.90 9.49
C ARG A 70 -3.71 28.19 10.31
N ASP A 71 -4.45 28.14 11.40
CA ASP A 71 -4.70 29.25 12.30
C ASP A 71 -3.55 29.48 13.31
N GLY A 72 -2.43 28.79 13.14
CA GLY A 72 -1.23 28.91 13.99
C GLY A 72 -1.34 28.23 15.36
N LYS A 73 -2.30 27.32 15.53
CA LYS A 73 -2.49 26.54 16.76
C LYS A 73 -1.90 25.15 16.59
N GLY A 74 -0.82 24.87 17.31
CA GLY A 74 -0.12 23.58 17.26
C GLY A 74 1.15 23.62 16.41
N ASP A 75 1.93 22.55 16.46
CA ASP A 75 3.20 22.42 15.77
C ASP A 75 3.10 21.44 14.61
N VAL A 76 3.80 21.79 13.51
CA VAL A 76 3.97 20.92 12.36
C VAL A 76 5.04 19.87 12.67
N ASP A 77 4.75 18.61 12.41
CA ASP A 77 5.71 17.53 12.63
C ASP A 77 6.89 17.61 11.66
N ASP A 78 8.09 17.30 12.16
CA ASP A 78 9.26 17.09 11.31
C ASP A 78 9.10 15.75 10.56
N ILE A 79 8.88 15.84 9.24
CA ILE A 79 8.67 14.67 8.38
C ILE A 79 9.94 13.84 8.18
N ASP A 80 11.11 14.42 8.37
CA ASP A 80 12.39 13.72 8.20
C ASP A 80 12.86 13.01 9.47
N HIS A 81 12.24 13.32 10.62
CA HIS A 81 12.54 12.66 11.87
C HIS A 81 12.13 11.17 11.80
N LEU A 82 13.06 10.26 12.15
CA LEU A 82 12.82 8.81 12.09
C LEU A 82 11.71 8.33 13.05
N GLY A 83 11.29 9.13 14.01
CA GLY A 83 10.08 8.93 14.79
C GLY A 83 8.79 9.04 13.97
N ASN A 84 8.78 9.80 12.87
CA ASN A 84 7.65 10.04 11.97
C ASN A 84 7.79 9.32 10.64
N ARG A 85 8.98 8.86 10.31
CA ARG A 85 9.31 8.15 9.07
C ARG A 85 9.70 6.71 9.39
N ARG A 86 8.91 5.77 8.89
CA ARG A 86 9.12 4.34 9.15
C ARG A 86 10.17 3.75 8.20
N VAL A 87 11.10 2.98 8.76
CA VAL A 87 12.05 2.17 7.98
C VAL A 87 11.39 0.85 7.62
N ARG A 88 11.36 0.51 6.34
CA ARG A 88 10.83 -0.76 5.83
C ARG A 88 11.97 -1.76 5.64
N SER A 89 11.77 -2.98 6.16
CA SER A 89 12.72 -4.08 5.97
C SER A 89 12.59 -4.72 4.58
N VAL A 90 13.57 -5.51 4.20
CA VAL A 90 13.55 -6.27 2.94
C VAL A 90 12.34 -7.20 2.84
N GLY A 91 11.91 -7.82 3.95
CA GLY A 91 10.75 -8.70 3.96
C GLY A 91 9.47 -8.00 3.52
N GLU A 92 9.23 -6.78 3.99
CA GLU A 92 8.07 -5.97 3.59
C GLU A 92 8.15 -5.55 2.11
N LEU A 93 9.34 -5.20 1.62
CA LEU A 93 9.54 -4.85 0.21
C LEU A 93 9.27 -6.05 -0.70
N VAL A 94 9.74 -7.24 -0.32
CA VAL A 94 9.50 -8.49 -1.04
C VAL A 94 8.01 -8.88 -1.00
N GLU A 95 7.33 -8.72 0.14
CA GLU A 95 5.89 -8.94 0.27
C GLU A 95 5.12 -8.04 -0.71
N ASN A 96 5.49 -6.77 -0.82
CA ASN A 96 4.85 -5.85 -1.77
C ASN A 96 5.03 -6.31 -3.23
N GLN A 97 6.21 -6.80 -3.60
CA GLN A 97 6.44 -7.35 -4.93
C GLN A 97 5.65 -8.64 -5.19
N PHE A 98 5.54 -9.50 -4.20
CA PHE A 98 4.70 -10.68 -4.27
C PHE A 98 3.23 -10.32 -4.49
N ARG A 99 2.73 -9.34 -3.75
CA ARG A 99 1.36 -8.82 -3.88
C ARG A 99 1.09 -8.28 -5.29
N ILE A 100 2.02 -7.52 -5.87
CA ILE A 100 1.92 -7.04 -7.26
C ILE A 100 1.86 -8.21 -8.24
N GLY A 101 2.68 -9.22 -8.05
CA GLY A 101 2.66 -10.45 -8.86
C GLY A 101 1.33 -11.19 -8.77
N LEU A 102 0.76 -11.31 -7.55
CA LEU A 102 -0.55 -11.92 -7.33
C LEU A 102 -1.69 -11.16 -8.01
N LEU A 103 -1.71 -9.84 -7.91
CA LEU A 103 -2.74 -9.01 -8.56
C LEU A 103 -2.68 -9.13 -10.10
N ARG A 104 -1.48 -9.20 -10.67
CA ARG A 104 -1.31 -9.46 -12.11
C ARG A 104 -1.81 -10.85 -12.49
N MET A 105 -1.52 -11.86 -11.68
CA MET A 105 -2.00 -13.23 -11.89
C MET A 105 -3.53 -13.29 -11.78
N GLU A 106 -4.12 -12.70 -10.76
CA GLU A 106 -5.57 -12.59 -10.58
C GLU A 106 -6.25 -11.98 -11.81
N ARG A 107 -5.72 -10.86 -12.31
CA ARG A 107 -6.23 -10.22 -13.51
C ARG A 107 -6.20 -11.16 -14.72
N THR A 108 -5.08 -11.86 -14.93
CA THR A 108 -4.94 -12.82 -16.04
C THR A 108 -5.92 -13.98 -15.91
N ILE A 109 -6.16 -14.47 -14.69
CA ILE A 109 -7.15 -15.52 -14.43
C ILE A 109 -8.56 -15.02 -14.77
N LYS A 110 -8.94 -13.83 -14.32
CA LYS A 110 -10.24 -13.22 -14.65
C LYS A 110 -10.43 -13.04 -16.16
N GLU A 111 -9.41 -12.56 -16.85
CA GLU A 111 -9.42 -12.41 -18.32
C GLU A 111 -9.60 -13.76 -19.01
N LYS A 112 -8.87 -14.80 -18.58
CA LYS A 112 -9.04 -16.17 -19.13
C LYS A 112 -10.43 -16.72 -18.85
N MET A 113 -10.94 -16.58 -17.62
CA MET A 113 -12.29 -17.06 -17.27
C MET A 113 -13.38 -16.39 -18.10
N SER A 114 -13.21 -15.11 -18.45
CA SER A 114 -14.19 -14.39 -19.28
C SER A 114 -14.15 -14.81 -20.77
N THR A 115 -13.03 -15.38 -21.24
CA THR A 115 -12.85 -15.81 -22.64
C THR A 115 -13.10 -17.28 -22.87
N LEU A 116 -13.14 -18.11 -21.82
CA LEU A 116 -13.41 -19.54 -21.92
C LEU A 116 -14.90 -19.79 -22.21
N LEU A 117 -15.16 -20.54 -23.28
CA LEU A 117 -16.52 -20.94 -23.66
C LEU A 117 -17.05 -22.09 -22.80
N GLU A 118 -16.17 -22.93 -22.27
CA GLU A 118 -16.50 -24.09 -21.42
C GLU A 118 -15.77 -24.01 -20.09
N ILE A 119 -16.26 -23.14 -19.19
CA ILE A 119 -15.68 -22.97 -17.84
C ILE A 119 -15.83 -24.23 -17.00
N GLU A 120 -16.90 -25.01 -17.20
CA GLU A 120 -17.20 -26.21 -16.42
C GLU A 120 -16.16 -27.33 -16.56
N SER A 121 -15.44 -27.37 -17.67
CA SER A 121 -14.38 -28.36 -17.95
C SER A 121 -12.98 -27.88 -17.62
N ALA A 122 -12.80 -26.60 -17.27
CA ALA A 122 -11.50 -26.01 -17.02
C ALA A 122 -10.93 -26.42 -15.65
N MET A 123 -9.71 -26.93 -15.66
CA MET A 123 -8.99 -27.26 -14.45
C MET A 123 -8.27 -26.00 -13.91
N PRO A 124 -8.11 -25.84 -12.57
CA PRO A 124 -7.38 -24.72 -11.98
C PRO A 124 -5.96 -24.53 -12.55
N GLN A 125 -5.31 -25.64 -12.93
CA GLN A 125 -3.96 -25.63 -13.50
C GLN A 125 -3.89 -24.93 -14.87
N ASP A 126 -4.97 -24.96 -15.65
CA ASP A 126 -5.04 -24.32 -16.97
C ASP A 126 -5.19 -22.79 -16.86
N LEU A 127 -5.76 -22.34 -15.74
CA LEU A 127 -6.00 -20.93 -15.46
C LEU A 127 -4.79 -20.25 -14.81
N ILE A 128 -4.10 -20.97 -13.91
CA ILE A 128 -3.03 -20.40 -13.09
C ILE A 128 -1.72 -20.33 -13.89
N ASN A 129 -1.11 -19.15 -13.91
CA ASN A 129 0.20 -18.92 -14.47
C ASN A 129 1.10 -18.23 -13.44
N ALA A 130 2.17 -18.87 -13.03
CA ALA A 130 3.12 -18.34 -12.04
C ALA A 130 4.12 -17.31 -12.62
N LYS A 131 4.17 -17.13 -13.94
CA LYS A 131 5.11 -16.18 -14.59
C LYS A 131 5.02 -14.75 -14.05
N PRO A 132 3.85 -14.14 -13.83
CA PRO A 132 3.76 -12.78 -13.29
C PRO A 132 4.43 -12.61 -11.93
N ILE A 133 4.34 -13.61 -11.05
CA ILE A 133 5.00 -13.61 -9.73
C ILE A 133 6.51 -13.70 -9.91
N THR A 134 6.97 -14.66 -10.69
CA THR A 134 8.41 -14.84 -10.97
C THR A 134 9.02 -13.60 -11.59
N THR A 135 8.31 -12.95 -12.51
CA THR A 135 8.75 -11.69 -13.14
C THR A 135 8.87 -10.57 -12.11
N SER A 136 7.88 -10.39 -11.23
CA SER A 136 7.95 -9.38 -10.16
C SER A 136 9.18 -9.53 -9.28
N PHE A 137 9.54 -10.76 -8.90
CA PHE A 137 10.76 -11.00 -8.13
C PHE A 137 12.04 -10.74 -8.93
N LYS A 138 12.09 -11.19 -10.18
CA LYS A 138 13.23 -10.93 -11.05
C LYS A 138 13.45 -9.43 -11.28
N ASP A 139 12.38 -8.67 -11.47
CA ASP A 139 12.43 -7.22 -11.62
C ASP A 139 12.95 -6.55 -10.35
N PHE A 140 12.46 -6.97 -9.18
CA PHE A 140 12.90 -6.41 -7.90
C PHE A 140 14.38 -6.68 -7.64
N PHE A 141 14.84 -7.93 -7.74
CA PHE A 141 16.23 -8.28 -7.44
C PHE A 141 17.20 -7.91 -8.56
N GLY A 142 16.74 -7.78 -9.80
CA GLY A 142 17.59 -7.49 -10.96
C GLY A 142 17.71 -6.02 -11.34
N THR A 143 16.63 -5.25 -11.18
CA THR A 143 16.56 -3.87 -11.71
C THR A 143 16.25 -2.80 -10.65
N SER A 144 15.82 -3.19 -9.44
CA SER A 144 15.52 -2.23 -8.38
C SER A 144 16.78 -1.54 -7.88
N GLN A 145 16.68 -0.24 -7.65
CA GLN A 145 17.76 0.55 -7.02
C GLN A 145 18.03 0.12 -5.57
N LEU A 146 17.09 -0.55 -4.91
CA LEU A 146 17.24 -1.08 -3.56
C LEU A 146 18.02 -2.40 -3.52
N SER A 147 18.08 -3.13 -4.64
CA SER A 147 18.85 -4.35 -4.77
C SER A 147 20.19 -4.05 -5.42
N GLN A 148 21.26 -4.08 -4.66
CA GLN A 148 22.61 -3.74 -5.08
C GLN A 148 23.57 -4.87 -4.78
N PHE A 149 24.68 -4.93 -5.51
CA PHE A 149 25.80 -5.81 -5.16
C PHE A 149 26.37 -5.41 -3.80
N MET A 150 26.65 -6.40 -2.96
CA MET A 150 27.25 -6.16 -1.66
C MET A 150 28.72 -5.74 -1.85
N ASP A 151 29.13 -4.69 -1.14
CA ASP A 151 30.53 -4.31 -1.06
C ASP A 151 31.27 -5.29 -0.14
N GLN A 152 32.21 -6.05 -0.70
CA GLN A 152 33.00 -7.07 -0.02
C GLN A 152 34.48 -6.75 0.01
N THR A 153 34.90 -5.49 -0.16
CA THR A 153 36.29 -5.07 -0.21
C THR A 153 37.04 -5.37 1.09
N ASN A 154 36.36 -5.10 2.25
CA ASN A 154 36.85 -5.48 3.58
C ASN A 154 35.67 -5.69 4.52
N PRO A 155 35.86 -6.33 5.70
CA PRO A 155 34.79 -6.60 6.64
C PRO A 155 34.04 -5.33 7.13
N LEU A 156 34.73 -4.21 7.28
CA LEU A 156 34.10 -2.96 7.71
C LEU A 156 33.19 -2.38 6.63
N SER A 157 33.61 -2.39 5.37
CA SER A 157 32.80 -1.96 4.22
C SER A 157 31.54 -2.81 4.09
N GLU A 158 31.64 -4.11 4.31
CA GLU A 158 30.51 -5.04 4.30
C GLU A 158 29.49 -4.70 5.37
N ILE A 159 29.93 -4.47 6.62
CA ILE A 159 29.04 -4.10 7.74
C ILE A 159 28.38 -2.74 7.47
N THR A 160 29.14 -1.77 6.98
CA THR A 160 28.64 -0.43 6.65
C THR A 160 27.56 -0.50 5.58
N HIS A 161 27.76 -1.31 4.55
CA HIS A 161 26.78 -1.52 3.48
C HIS A 161 25.49 -2.17 4.00
N LYS A 162 25.60 -3.18 4.89
CA LYS A 162 24.43 -3.83 5.52
C LYS A 162 23.62 -2.91 6.44
N ARG A 163 24.27 -1.90 7.01
CA ARG A 163 23.61 -0.91 7.90
C ARG A 163 23.08 0.32 7.19
N ARG A 164 23.20 0.38 5.87
CA ARG A 164 22.75 1.50 5.07
C ARG A 164 21.21 1.59 5.06
N VAL A 165 20.68 2.78 5.30
CA VAL A 165 19.26 3.12 5.15
C VAL A 165 19.13 4.00 3.91
N SER A 166 18.23 3.63 3.00
CA SER A 166 17.95 4.41 1.78
C SER A 166 16.69 5.25 1.98
N ALA A 167 16.66 6.43 1.36
CA ALA A 167 15.50 7.32 1.33
C ALA A 167 14.62 7.12 0.07
N LEU A 168 14.85 6.06 -0.70
CA LEU A 168 14.09 5.69 -1.90
C LEU A 168 12.70 5.14 -1.57
#